data_2c87be758b50748de31bde6ca2f879d4
#
_entry.id   2c87be758b50748de31bde6ca2f879d4
#
_cell.length_a   1.000
_cell.length_b   1.000
_cell.length_c   1.000
_cell.angle_alpha   90.00
_cell.angle_beta   90.00
_cell.angle_gamma   90.00
#
_symmetry.space_group_name_H-M   'P 1'
#
loop_
_entity.id
_entity.type
_entity.pdbx_description
1 polymer ?
#
loop_
_entity_poly.entity_id
_entity_poly.type
_entity_poly.pdbx_seq_one_letter_code
_entity_poly.pdbx_strand_id
1 'polypeptide(L)'
;MTSATIIYQLVKLHGGPVLVCAPSNTAVDQLCEKVDKTGLKVVRVCAKSREALDSPVSHLALHNQIKRLEGNSEFQKLQLLKEEAGELSSSDEKRYRILRKQCEKELLDVADVICCTCIGAGDPKLSRMRFSSILIDESMQATEPECMVPAVLGAKQLILVGDHCQLGPVVMCKKAATGGLSQSLFERLVVLGIRPFRLEVQYRMHPALSKFPSNFFYEGALQNGVSAEDRKLPLDFPWPQPDKPMMFHVASGQEEIAGSGTSFLNRTEAANVEKIVTKFLKAGVKPEQIGVVTPYEGQRSYLVQYLQYSGQLHAKIYQDIEIASVDAFQGRQKDIIIISCVRSNEHQGIGFLAVPRRLNVSLTRGKYAVIVVGNPKVLTRHPLWNHLLHHFKENHCLVEGPLTNLKESLMQFSKPRKLVNSLNPGNMYHTTLFI
;
A
#
# COMPACT_ATOMS: atom_id res chain seq x y z
N MET A 1 13.60 2.43 -0.45
CA MET A 1 15.05 2.77 -0.50
C MET A 1 15.62 2.59 -1.90
N THR A 2 15.50 1.43 -2.56
CA THR A 2 16.07 1.17 -3.89
C THR A 2 15.69 2.22 -4.93
N SER A 3 14.38 2.57 -5.05
CA SER A 3 13.92 3.62 -5.97
C SER A 3 14.63 4.97 -5.72
N ALA A 4 14.79 5.38 -4.44
CA ALA A 4 15.47 6.63 -4.11
C ALA A 4 16.97 6.59 -4.48
N THR A 5 17.63 5.44 -4.29
CA THR A 5 19.02 5.25 -4.70
C THR A 5 19.17 5.32 -6.22
N ILE A 6 18.25 4.68 -6.98
CA ILE A 6 18.23 4.76 -8.44
C ILE A 6 18.08 6.22 -8.89
N ILE A 7 17.11 6.94 -8.33
CA ILE A 7 16.86 8.36 -8.65
C ILE A 7 18.13 9.20 -8.39
N TYR A 8 18.76 9.00 -7.23
CA TYR A 8 20.01 9.70 -6.90
C TYR A 8 21.11 9.46 -7.95
N GLN A 9 21.30 8.20 -8.36
CA GLN A 9 22.30 7.85 -9.37
C GLN A 9 21.95 8.44 -10.75
N LEU A 10 20.68 8.43 -11.14
CA LEU A 10 20.24 9.02 -12.42
C LEU A 10 20.52 10.52 -12.47
N VAL A 11 20.24 11.27 -11.40
CA VAL A 11 20.56 12.70 -11.32
C VAL A 11 22.06 12.92 -11.45
N LYS A 12 22.89 12.10 -10.79
CA LYS A 12 24.36 12.22 -10.85
C LYS A 12 24.93 11.87 -12.23
N LEU A 13 24.34 10.89 -12.92
CA LEU A 13 24.83 10.42 -14.21
C LEU A 13 24.40 11.31 -15.39
N HIS A 14 23.18 11.83 -15.36
CA HIS A 14 22.59 12.49 -16.53
C HIS A 14 22.53 14.01 -16.45
N GLY A 15 22.78 14.60 -15.27
CA GLY A 15 22.89 16.05 -15.09
C GLY A 15 21.63 16.87 -15.41
N GLY A 16 20.46 16.22 -15.53
CA GLY A 16 19.16 16.85 -15.78
C GLY A 16 18.08 16.36 -14.82
N PRO A 17 16.92 17.03 -14.80
CA PRO A 17 15.84 16.65 -13.90
C PRO A 17 15.31 15.25 -14.21
N VAL A 18 15.10 14.47 -13.15
CA VAL A 18 14.44 13.16 -13.22
C VAL A 18 12.98 13.34 -12.86
N LEU A 19 12.07 12.83 -13.72
CA LEU A 19 10.65 12.77 -13.39
C LEU A 19 10.35 11.48 -12.65
N VAL A 20 9.72 11.63 -11.50
CA VAL A 20 9.34 10.51 -10.61
C VAL A 20 7.83 10.48 -10.46
N CYS A 21 7.21 9.38 -10.84
CA CYS A 21 5.77 9.21 -10.82
C CYS A 21 5.33 8.00 -10.00
N ALA A 22 4.09 8.02 -9.55
CA ALA A 22 3.39 6.85 -9.03
C ALA A 22 1.87 7.01 -9.28
N PRO A 23 1.08 5.93 -9.27
CA PRO A 23 -0.36 6.02 -9.51
C PRO A 23 -1.11 6.80 -8.44
N SER A 24 -0.67 6.71 -7.19
CA SER A 24 -1.34 7.34 -6.04
C SER A 24 -0.51 8.46 -5.41
N ASN A 25 -1.19 9.45 -4.84
CA ASN A 25 -0.53 10.53 -4.10
C ASN A 25 0.26 10.02 -2.90
N THR A 26 -0.28 9.03 -2.19
CA THR A 26 0.40 8.42 -1.03
C THR A 26 1.74 7.80 -1.43
N ALA A 27 1.78 7.08 -2.55
CA ALA A 27 3.02 6.48 -3.05
C ALA A 27 4.04 7.56 -3.47
N VAL A 28 3.57 8.62 -4.16
CA VAL A 28 4.44 9.75 -4.50
C VAL A 28 5.01 10.43 -3.26
N ASP A 29 4.17 10.72 -2.26
CA ASP A 29 4.59 11.41 -1.04
C ASP A 29 5.62 10.58 -0.25
N GLN A 30 5.41 9.26 -0.13
CA GLN A 30 6.38 8.33 0.49
C GLN A 30 7.72 8.26 -0.26
N LEU A 31 7.69 8.36 -1.58
CA LEU A 31 8.91 8.37 -2.38
C LEU A 31 9.63 9.73 -2.28
N CYS A 32 8.88 10.84 -2.34
CA CYS A 32 9.41 12.20 -2.10
C CYS A 32 10.19 12.28 -0.79
N GLU A 33 9.62 11.79 0.30
CA GLU A 33 10.28 11.78 1.63
C GLU A 33 11.61 11.03 1.61
N LYS A 34 11.67 9.91 0.87
CA LYS A 34 12.91 9.11 0.77
C LYS A 34 13.95 9.78 -0.13
N VAL A 35 13.51 10.46 -1.19
CA VAL A 35 14.40 11.17 -2.11
C VAL A 35 14.94 12.44 -1.47
N ASP A 36 14.12 13.18 -0.71
CA ASP A 36 14.52 14.38 0.04
C ASP A 36 15.71 14.08 0.99
N LYS A 37 15.68 12.92 1.66
CA LYS A 37 16.78 12.46 2.54
C LYS A 37 18.12 12.24 1.82
N THR A 38 18.14 12.26 0.51
CA THR A 38 19.39 12.15 -0.30
C THR A 38 20.07 13.50 -0.52
N GLY A 39 19.44 14.61 -0.14
CA GLY A 39 19.95 15.97 -0.32
C GLY A 39 19.73 16.54 -1.73
N LEU A 40 18.97 15.87 -2.59
CA LEU A 40 18.57 16.38 -3.90
C LEU A 40 17.50 17.46 -3.78
N LYS A 41 17.46 18.39 -4.75
CA LYS A 41 16.41 19.42 -4.85
C LYS A 41 15.13 18.78 -5.39
N VAL A 42 14.19 18.44 -4.50
CA VAL A 42 12.93 17.78 -4.83
C VAL A 42 11.80 18.80 -4.93
N VAL A 43 11.02 18.74 -6.00
CA VAL A 43 9.78 19.50 -6.16
C VAL A 43 8.59 18.54 -6.33
N ARG A 44 7.61 18.65 -5.44
CA ARG A 44 6.36 17.89 -5.48
C ARG A 44 5.27 18.70 -6.19
N VAL A 45 4.88 18.28 -7.39
CA VAL A 45 3.76 18.87 -8.14
C VAL A 45 2.47 18.12 -7.81
N CYS A 46 1.46 18.80 -7.29
CA CYS A 46 0.16 18.23 -6.96
C CYS A 46 -0.98 19.03 -7.60
N ALA A 47 -2.15 18.40 -7.71
CA ALA A 47 -3.36 19.06 -8.17
C ALA A 47 -3.81 20.18 -7.22
N LYS A 48 -4.40 21.24 -7.74
CA LYS A 48 -4.87 22.40 -6.97
C LYS A 48 -5.79 22.01 -5.80
N SER A 49 -6.64 21.00 -6.00
CA SER A 49 -7.54 20.49 -4.96
C SER A 49 -6.82 19.89 -3.74
N ARG A 50 -5.54 19.57 -3.87
CA ARG A 50 -4.71 19.03 -2.77
C ARG A 50 -3.82 20.08 -2.10
N GLU A 51 -3.75 21.30 -2.62
CA GLU A 51 -2.89 22.35 -2.04
C GLU A 51 -3.28 22.69 -0.59
N ALA A 52 -4.54 22.47 -0.20
CA ALA A 52 -5.05 22.70 1.15
C ALA A 52 -4.89 21.49 2.10
N LEU A 53 -4.48 20.32 1.60
CA LEU A 53 -4.33 19.13 2.41
C LEU A 53 -2.93 19.07 3.02
N ASP A 54 -2.86 18.82 4.31
CA ASP A 54 -1.59 18.62 4.99
C ASP A 54 -0.97 17.27 4.62
N SER A 55 0.36 17.26 4.45
CA SER A 55 1.14 16.07 4.08
C SER A 55 2.52 16.15 4.73
N PRO A 56 3.12 15.02 5.12
CA PRO A 56 4.49 14.99 5.64
C PRO A 56 5.52 15.64 4.71
N VAL A 57 5.22 15.74 3.42
CA VAL A 57 6.06 16.35 2.38
C VAL A 57 5.55 17.71 1.90
N SER A 58 4.69 18.37 2.68
CA SER A 58 4.13 19.69 2.33
C SER A 58 5.22 20.73 2.05
N HIS A 59 6.38 20.64 2.71
CA HIS A 59 7.53 21.51 2.49
C HIS A 59 8.15 21.36 1.09
N LEU A 60 7.98 20.20 0.43
CA LEU A 60 8.45 19.93 -0.93
C LEU A 60 7.43 20.31 -2.01
N ALA A 61 6.20 20.63 -1.61
CA ALA A 61 5.15 20.99 -2.55
C ALA A 61 5.46 22.31 -3.26
N LEU A 62 5.34 22.35 -4.58
CA LEU A 62 5.64 23.50 -5.42
C LEU A 62 4.98 24.78 -4.91
N HIS A 63 3.70 24.72 -4.57
CA HIS A 63 2.94 25.87 -4.06
C HIS A 63 3.44 26.39 -2.71
N ASN A 64 4.07 25.55 -1.88
CA ASN A 64 4.68 25.96 -0.62
C ASN A 64 6.13 26.45 -0.80
N GLN A 65 6.89 25.84 -1.73
CA GLN A 65 8.23 26.31 -2.03
C GLN A 65 8.22 27.72 -2.62
N ILE A 66 7.25 28.04 -3.49
CA ILE A 66 7.06 29.39 -4.04
C ILE A 66 6.90 30.43 -2.94
N LYS A 67 6.15 30.12 -1.88
CA LYS A 67 5.94 31.03 -0.74
C LYS A 67 7.22 31.36 0.02
N ARG A 68 8.23 30.50 -0.06
CA ARG A 68 9.52 30.63 0.64
C ARG A 68 10.64 31.18 -0.25
N LEU A 69 10.37 31.44 -1.54
CA LEU A 69 11.37 32.00 -2.46
C LEU A 69 11.73 33.41 -2.02
N GLU A 70 13.00 33.59 -1.63
CA GLU A 70 13.59 34.90 -1.37
C GLU A 70 13.92 35.58 -2.72
N GLY A 71 13.61 36.86 -2.86
CA GLY A 71 14.00 37.65 -4.02
C GLY A 71 12.90 38.23 -4.88
N ASN A 72 11.65 37.75 -4.78
CA ASN A 72 10.53 38.37 -5.51
C ASN A 72 9.58 39.12 -4.58
N SER A 73 10.05 40.33 -4.13
CA SER A 73 9.34 41.18 -3.17
C SER A 73 7.93 41.59 -3.64
N GLU A 74 7.73 41.70 -4.95
CA GLU A 74 6.42 42.06 -5.53
C GLU A 74 5.43 40.87 -5.43
N PHE A 75 5.87 39.65 -5.72
CA PHE A 75 5.04 38.46 -5.56
C PHE A 75 4.64 38.26 -4.09
N GLN A 76 5.59 38.38 -3.17
CA GLN A 76 5.32 38.26 -1.74
C GLN A 76 4.33 39.30 -1.23
N LYS A 77 4.43 40.56 -1.67
CA LYS A 77 3.48 41.63 -1.33
C LYS A 77 2.07 41.30 -1.82
N LEU A 78 1.93 40.88 -3.08
CA LEU A 78 0.63 40.51 -3.65
C LEU A 78 0.05 39.27 -2.98
N GLN A 79 0.89 38.35 -2.56
CA GLN A 79 0.46 37.13 -1.84
C GLN A 79 -0.06 37.50 -0.43
N LEU A 80 0.64 38.34 0.33
CA LEU A 80 0.20 38.80 1.63
C LEU A 80 -1.11 39.58 1.52
N LEU A 81 -1.23 40.50 0.54
CA LEU A 81 -2.45 41.22 0.26
C LEU A 81 -3.63 40.27 -0.05
N LYS A 82 -3.39 39.20 -0.77
CA LYS A 82 -4.40 38.21 -1.08
C LYS A 82 -4.81 37.36 0.13
N GLU A 83 -3.87 37.04 1.01
CA GLU A 83 -4.13 36.31 2.26
C GLU A 83 -4.87 37.19 3.28
N GLU A 84 -4.59 38.51 3.36
CA GLU A 84 -5.23 39.42 4.26
C GLU A 84 -6.61 39.91 3.76
N ALA A 85 -6.73 40.34 2.51
CA ALA A 85 -7.93 40.92 1.95
C ALA A 85 -8.89 39.87 1.32
N GLY A 86 -8.43 38.61 1.11
CA GLY A 86 -9.20 37.56 0.43
C GLY A 86 -9.27 37.70 -1.09
N GLU A 87 -9.35 38.91 -1.61
CA GLU A 87 -9.44 39.22 -3.04
C GLU A 87 -8.43 40.30 -3.43
N LEU A 88 -7.90 40.22 -4.66
CA LEU A 88 -7.04 41.22 -5.25
C LEU A 88 -7.82 42.03 -6.30
N SER A 89 -7.36 43.24 -6.60
CA SER A 89 -7.88 43.98 -7.76
C SER A 89 -7.66 43.19 -9.06
N SER A 90 -8.46 43.44 -10.09
CA SER A 90 -8.37 42.73 -11.39
C SER A 90 -6.97 42.86 -12.03
N SER A 91 -6.29 44.01 -11.82
CA SER A 91 -4.92 44.24 -12.30
C SER A 91 -3.92 43.41 -11.49
N ASP A 92 -4.05 43.43 -10.15
CA ASP A 92 -3.14 42.74 -9.25
C ASP A 92 -3.29 41.22 -9.35
N GLU A 93 -4.51 40.71 -9.55
CA GLU A 93 -4.75 39.28 -9.79
C GLU A 93 -4.08 38.82 -11.09
N LYS A 94 -4.11 39.62 -12.18
CA LYS A 94 -3.37 39.31 -13.41
C LYS A 94 -1.86 39.29 -13.16
N ARG A 95 -1.35 40.31 -12.46
CA ARG A 95 0.07 40.41 -12.12
C ARG A 95 0.53 39.25 -11.22
N TYR A 96 -0.24 38.95 -10.19
CA TYR A 96 0.01 37.80 -9.31
C TYR A 96 0.11 36.49 -10.07
N ARG A 97 -0.79 36.21 -11.02
CA ARG A 97 -0.76 35.01 -11.84
C ARG A 97 0.48 34.91 -12.73
N ILE A 98 0.96 36.03 -13.27
CA ILE A 98 2.18 36.07 -14.09
C ILE A 98 3.40 35.75 -13.21
N LEU A 99 3.53 36.45 -12.08
CA LEU A 99 4.65 36.26 -11.16
C LEU A 99 4.66 34.85 -10.57
N ARG A 100 3.49 34.32 -10.20
CA ARG A 100 3.37 32.93 -9.73
C ARG A 100 3.88 31.93 -10.76
N LYS A 101 3.49 32.08 -12.04
CA LYS A 101 3.99 31.20 -13.11
C LYS A 101 5.50 31.32 -13.32
N GLN A 102 6.04 32.53 -13.16
CA GLN A 102 7.49 32.74 -13.25
C GLN A 102 8.22 32.04 -12.11
N CYS A 103 7.78 32.22 -10.87
CA CYS A 103 8.35 31.51 -9.71
C CYS A 103 8.21 29.99 -9.82
N GLU A 104 7.03 29.49 -10.29
CA GLU A 104 6.82 28.07 -10.56
C GLU A 104 7.88 27.53 -11.56
N LYS A 105 8.12 28.27 -12.65
CA LYS A 105 9.10 27.89 -13.65
C LYS A 105 10.53 27.89 -13.10
N GLU A 106 10.93 28.92 -12.39
CA GLU A 106 12.25 29.04 -11.78
C GLU A 106 12.57 27.85 -10.86
N LEU A 107 11.58 27.45 -10.01
CA LEU A 107 11.76 26.29 -9.13
C LEU A 107 11.85 24.98 -9.89
N LEU A 108 11.05 24.80 -10.93
CA LEU A 108 11.07 23.57 -11.75
C LEU A 108 12.36 23.47 -12.57
N ASP A 109 12.91 24.59 -13.07
CA ASP A 109 14.13 24.63 -13.87
C ASP A 109 15.39 24.28 -13.04
N VAL A 110 15.38 24.54 -11.72
CA VAL A 110 16.51 24.24 -10.82
C VAL A 110 16.35 22.94 -10.04
N ALA A 111 15.22 22.24 -10.21
CA ALA A 111 14.95 20.99 -9.52
C ALA A 111 15.79 19.84 -10.08
N ASP A 112 16.36 19.02 -9.20
CA ASP A 112 17.00 17.75 -9.56
C ASP A 112 15.97 16.67 -9.82
N VAL A 113 14.86 16.69 -9.06
CA VAL A 113 13.79 15.68 -9.11
C VAL A 113 12.42 16.35 -9.04
N ILE A 114 11.56 16.00 -9.98
CA ILE A 114 10.16 16.43 -9.98
C ILE A 114 9.30 15.20 -9.71
N CYS A 115 8.45 15.29 -8.66
CA CYS A 115 7.58 14.21 -8.23
C CYS A 115 6.10 14.56 -8.46
N CYS A 116 5.34 13.69 -9.11
CA CYS A 116 3.91 13.86 -9.33
C CYS A 116 3.19 12.50 -9.47
N THR A 117 1.87 12.49 -9.53
CA THR A 117 1.16 11.27 -9.95
C THR A 117 1.35 11.06 -11.46
N CYS A 118 1.14 9.82 -11.96
CA CYS A 118 1.20 9.55 -13.40
C CYS A 118 0.31 10.51 -14.19
N ILE A 119 -0.94 10.68 -13.75
CA ILE A 119 -1.86 11.67 -14.38
C ILE A 119 -1.39 13.10 -14.16
N GLY A 120 -0.82 13.40 -12.99
CA GLY A 120 -0.27 14.72 -12.67
C GLY A 120 0.89 15.15 -13.57
N ALA A 121 1.58 14.21 -14.22
CA ALA A 121 2.61 14.50 -15.22
C ALA A 121 2.04 15.22 -16.46
N GLY A 122 0.73 15.11 -16.70
CA GLY A 122 0.02 15.86 -17.73
C GLY A 122 -0.29 17.33 -17.37
N ASP A 123 0.15 17.84 -16.21
CA ASP A 123 -0.05 19.24 -15.83
C ASP A 123 0.61 20.18 -16.85
N PRO A 124 -0.10 21.24 -17.31
CA PRO A 124 0.46 22.25 -18.23
C PRO A 124 1.80 22.84 -17.79
N LYS A 125 2.09 22.88 -16.49
CA LYS A 125 3.38 23.35 -15.96
C LYS A 125 4.56 22.50 -16.43
N LEU A 126 4.34 21.20 -16.65
CA LEU A 126 5.36 20.25 -17.10
C LEU A 126 5.40 20.06 -18.62
N SER A 127 4.42 20.57 -19.37
CA SER A 127 4.21 20.30 -20.81
C SER A 127 5.40 20.68 -21.70
N ARG A 128 6.18 21.70 -21.30
CA ARG A 128 7.37 22.20 -22.02
C ARG A 128 8.68 21.57 -21.53
N MET A 129 8.63 20.84 -20.43
CA MET A 129 9.82 20.14 -19.91
C MET A 129 10.05 18.84 -20.67
N ARG A 130 11.28 18.39 -20.67
CA ARG A 130 11.67 17.09 -21.24
C ARG A 130 12.55 16.36 -20.24
N PHE A 131 12.18 15.12 -19.98
CA PHE A 131 12.83 14.27 -18.98
C PHE A 131 13.47 13.08 -19.69
N SER A 132 14.80 13.03 -19.74
CA SER A 132 15.51 11.88 -20.32
C SER A 132 15.32 10.62 -19.50
N SER A 133 15.19 10.74 -18.18
CA SER A 133 14.97 9.63 -17.26
C SER A 133 13.66 9.82 -16.49
N ILE A 134 12.81 8.81 -16.55
CA ILE A 134 11.51 8.79 -15.87
C ILE A 134 11.41 7.50 -15.06
N LEU A 135 11.08 7.61 -13.77
CA LEU A 135 10.81 6.47 -12.90
C LEU A 135 9.34 6.46 -12.49
N ILE A 136 8.67 5.33 -12.69
CA ILE A 136 7.29 5.11 -12.22
C ILE A 136 7.33 4.03 -11.15
N ASP A 137 7.10 4.44 -9.90
CA ASP A 137 6.99 3.53 -8.75
C ASP A 137 5.57 3.00 -8.62
N GLU A 138 5.40 1.81 -8.05
CA GLU A 138 4.12 1.09 -7.98
C GLU A 138 3.43 0.97 -9.36
N SER A 139 4.22 0.82 -10.42
CA SER A 139 3.75 0.83 -11.82
C SER A 139 2.75 -0.28 -12.14
N MET A 140 2.70 -1.33 -11.30
CA MET A 140 1.68 -2.37 -11.38
C MET A 140 0.26 -1.87 -11.09
N GLN A 141 0.12 -0.80 -10.30
CA GLN A 141 -1.18 -0.22 -9.94
C GLN A 141 -1.69 0.79 -10.97
N ALA A 142 -0.85 1.22 -11.90
CA ALA A 142 -1.22 2.13 -12.98
C ALA A 142 -1.73 1.35 -14.19
N THR A 143 -2.80 1.83 -14.81
CA THR A 143 -3.18 1.38 -16.14
C THR A 143 -2.11 1.78 -17.16
N GLU A 144 -2.02 1.06 -18.27
CA GLU A 144 -1.03 1.41 -19.30
C GLU A 144 -1.17 2.86 -19.81
N PRO A 145 -2.38 3.39 -20.11
CA PRO A 145 -2.53 4.80 -20.47
C PRO A 145 -2.01 5.78 -19.42
N GLU A 146 -2.18 5.48 -18.13
CA GLU A 146 -1.62 6.31 -17.06
C GLU A 146 -0.10 6.36 -17.09
N CYS A 147 0.58 5.23 -17.35
CA CYS A 147 2.03 5.18 -17.51
C CYS A 147 2.52 5.94 -18.76
N MET A 148 1.71 6.02 -19.81
CA MET A 148 2.06 6.75 -21.02
C MET A 148 2.08 8.26 -20.82
N VAL A 149 1.28 8.82 -19.91
CA VAL A 149 1.26 10.27 -19.64
C VAL A 149 2.66 10.81 -19.29
N PRO A 150 3.40 10.28 -18.30
CA PRO A 150 4.77 10.72 -18.07
C PRO A 150 5.72 10.30 -19.21
N ALA A 151 5.57 9.11 -19.79
CA ALA A 151 6.51 8.57 -20.77
C ALA A 151 6.68 9.46 -22.01
N VAL A 152 5.61 10.12 -22.47
CA VAL A 152 5.64 11.01 -23.65
C VAL A 152 6.34 12.35 -23.38
N LEU A 153 6.74 12.64 -22.16
CA LEU A 153 7.50 13.85 -21.81
C LEU A 153 8.99 13.78 -22.18
N GLY A 154 9.37 12.88 -23.08
CA GLY A 154 10.71 12.81 -23.67
C GLY A 154 11.58 11.70 -23.10
N ALA A 155 11.00 10.66 -22.49
CA ALA A 155 11.72 9.54 -21.91
C ALA A 155 12.65 8.87 -22.94
N LYS A 156 13.95 8.89 -22.65
CA LYS A 156 14.94 8.02 -23.28
C LYS A 156 15.14 6.75 -22.47
N GLN A 157 14.97 6.87 -21.15
CA GLN A 157 15.02 5.77 -20.21
C GLN A 157 13.76 5.80 -19.33
N LEU A 158 12.97 4.74 -19.38
CA LEU A 158 11.80 4.53 -18.54
C LEU A 158 12.06 3.39 -17.57
N ILE A 159 11.97 3.69 -16.26
CA ILE A 159 12.19 2.73 -15.19
C ILE A 159 10.83 2.45 -14.52
N LEU A 160 10.37 1.22 -14.62
CA LEU A 160 9.15 0.76 -13.99
C LEU A 160 9.50 -0.05 -12.74
N VAL A 161 9.01 0.39 -11.59
CA VAL A 161 9.15 -0.31 -10.32
C VAL A 161 7.80 -0.85 -9.91
N GLY A 162 7.73 -2.14 -9.57
CA GLY A 162 6.46 -2.77 -9.22
C GLY A 162 6.60 -4.22 -8.80
N ASP A 163 5.48 -4.81 -8.42
CA ASP A 163 5.38 -6.20 -8.00
C ASP A 163 4.09 -6.82 -8.53
N HIS A 164 4.20 -7.66 -9.57
CA HIS A 164 3.04 -8.28 -10.23
C HIS A 164 2.32 -9.31 -9.35
N CYS A 165 2.92 -9.73 -8.24
CA CYS A 165 2.27 -10.56 -7.23
C CYS A 165 1.42 -9.75 -6.23
N GLN A 166 1.43 -8.41 -6.34
CA GLN A 166 0.55 -7.51 -5.60
C GLN A 166 -0.59 -6.98 -6.49
N LEU A 167 -1.41 -6.06 -5.95
CA LEU A 167 -2.60 -5.57 -6.66
C LEU A 167 -2.26 -4.82 -7.94
N GLY A 168 -3.01 -5.11 -8.99
CA GLY A 168 -2.97 -4.39 -10.25
C GLY A 168 -3.85 -3.13 -10.25
N PRO A 169 -4.05 -2.52 -11.43
CA PRO A 169 -4.89 -1.34 -11.58
C PRO A 169 -6.33 -1.60 -11.14
N VAL A 170 -6.94 -0.62 -10.47
CA VAL A 170 -8.35 -0.68 -10.10
C VAL A 170 -9.20 -0.17 -11.25
N VAL A 171 -9.92 -1.07 -11.93
CA VAL A 171 -10.82 -0.73 -13.03
C VAL A 171 -12.25 -1.05 -12.63
N MET A 172 -13.06 -0.03 -12.41
CA MET A 172 -14.46 -0.16 -11.94
C MET A 172 -15.38 -0.77 -13.00
N CYS A 173 -15.14 -0.48 -14.26
CA CYS A 173 -15.94 -1.00 -15.36
C CYS A 173 -15.50 -2.42 -15.74
N LYS A 174 -16.34 -3.42 -15.49
CA LYS A 174 -16.05 -4.83 -15.82
C LYS A 174 -15.74 -5.05 -17.31
N LYS A 175 -16.44 -4.37 -18.22
CA LYS A 175 -16.18 -4.46 -19.66
C LYS A 175 -14.79 -3.94 -20.02
N ALA A 176 -14.38 -2.80 -19.43
CA ALA A 176 -13.06 -2.23 -19.65
C ALA A 176 -11.96 -3.15 -19.05
N ALA A 177 -12.18 -3.74 -17.88
CA ALA A 177 -11.28 -4.71 -17.29
C ALA A 177 -11.10 -5.94 -18.17
N THR A 178 -12.21 -6.53 -18.67
CA THR A 178 -12.17 -7.66 -19.61
C THR A 178 -11.54 -7.26 -20.95
N GLY A 179 -11.69 -6.02 -21.39
CA GLY A 179 -11.04 -5.47 -22.59
C GLY A 179 -9.53 -5.21 -22.45
N GLY A 180 -8.92 -5.53 -21.27
CA GLY A 180 -7.48 -5.44 -21.07
C GLY A 180 -7.01 -4.22 -20.30
N LEU A 181 -7.87 -3.25 -19.93
CA LEU A 181 -7.47 -2.04 -19.21
C LEU A 181 -6.90 -2.36 -17.79
N SER A 182 -7.20 -3.52 -17.23
CA SER A 182 -6.66 -4.00 -15.95
C SER A 182 -5.24 -4.58 -16.05
N GLN A 183 -4.70 -4.73 -17.25
CA GLN A 183 -3.30 -5.11 -17.46
C GLN A 183 -2.42 -3.86 -17.40
N SER A 184 -1.45 -3.84 -16.49
CA SER A 184 -0.48 -2.75 -16.41
C SER A 184 0.57 -2.84 -17.52
N LEU A 185 1.21 -1.70 -17.83
CA LEU A 185 2.36 -1.69 -18.74
C LEU A 185 3.47 -2.64 -18.26
N PHE A 186 3.74 -2.66 -16.95
CA PHE A 186 4.70 -3.56 -16.33
C PHE A 186 4.39 -5.04 -16.67
N GLU A 187 3.17 -5.48 -16.41
CA GLU A 187 2.70 -6.85 -16.70
C GLU A 187 2.82 -7.18 -18.18
N ARG A 188 2.41 -6.26 -19.05
CA ARG A 188 2.48 -6.47 -20.49
C ARG A 188 3.91 -6.64 -20.99
N LEU A 189 4.85 -5.86 -20.48
CA LEU A 189 6.27 -5.98 -20.85
C LEU A 189 6.86 -7.32 -20.39
N VAL A 190 6.48 -7.80 -19.18
CA VAL A 190 6.88 -9.14 -18.72
C VAL A 190 6.33 -10.22 -19.65
N VAL A 191 5.05 -10.16 -20.01
CA VAL A 191 4.43 -11.11 -20.96
C VAL A 191 5.14 -11.11 -22.31
N LEU A 192 5.63 -9.96 -22.75
CA LEU A 192 6.41 -9.82 -24.00
C LEU A 192 7.86 -10.32 -23.86
N GLY A 193 8.26 -10.86 -22.73
CA GLY A 193 9.57 -11.48 -22.51
C GLY A 193 10.67 -10.53 -22.05
N ILE A 194 10.37 -9.30 -21.72
CA ILE A 194 11.35 -8.38 -21.12
C ILE A 194 11.65 -8.88 -19.70
N ARG A 195 12.89 -9.26 -19.47
CA ARG A 195 13.33 -9.80 -18.17
C ARG A 195 13.55 -8.65 -17.19
N PRO A 196 12.85 -8.68 -16.09
CA PRO A 196 12.99 -7.68 -15.05
C PRO A 196 14.13 -7.99 -14.07
N PHE A 197 14.66 -6.97 -13.38
CA PHE A 197 15.58 -7.15 -12.26
C PHE A 197 14.80 -7.42 -10.98
N ARG A 198 15.13 -8.50 -10.29
CA ARG A 198 14.42 -8.94 -9.09
C ARG A 198 15.13 -8.46 -7.83
N LEU A 199 14.35 -7.89 -6.91
CA LEU A 199 14.81 -7.69 -5.54
C LEU A 199 14.48 -8.95 -4.72
N GLU A 200 15.50 -9.62 -4.22
CA GLU A 200 15.35 -10.92 -3.55
C GLU A 200 15.40 -10.83 -2.03
N VAL A 201 15.85 -9.72 -1.46
CA VAL A 201 16.00 -9.56 -0.01
C VAL A 201 14.90 -8.66 0.54
N GLN A 202 14.11 -9.20 1.46
CA GLN A 202 13.11 -8.44 2.20
C GLN A 202 13.66 -7.99 3.57
N TYR A 203 13.33 -6.75 3.96
CA TYR A 203 13.76 -6.13 5.22
C TYR A 203 12.58 -5.74 6.13
N ARG A 204 11.37 -6.12 5.79
CA ARG A 204 10.15 -5.74 6.50
C ARG A 204 9.75 -6.73 7.57
N MET A 205 9.43 -7.94 7.12
CA MET A 205 8.71 -8.93 7.91
C MET A 205 9.64 -9.77 8.77
N HIS A 206 9.13 -10.20 9.93
CA HIS A 206 9.71 -11.30 10.68
C HIS A 206 9.88 -12.53 9.76
N PRO A 207 11.00 -13.28 9.85
CA PRO A 207 11.27 -14.43 8.97
C PRO A 207 10.14 -15.48 8.93
N ALA A 208 9.49 -15.76 10.06
CA ALA A 208 8.35 -16.68 10.10
C ALA A 208 7.16 -16.21 9.26
N LEU A 209 6.92 -14.89 9.18
CA LEU A 209 5.83 -14.31 8.39
C LEU A 209 6.12 -14.34 6.89
N SER A 210 7.39 -14.18 6.50
CA SER A 210 7.80 -14.14 5.09
C SER A 210 7.79 -15.51 4.42
N LYS A 211 7.85 -16.60 5.20
CA LYS A 211 8.00 -17.96 4.69
C LYS A 211 6.88 -18.38 3.73
N PHE A 212 5.61 -18.18 4.12
CA PHE A 212 4.49 -18.55 3.25
C PHE A 212 4.41 -17.65 2.01
N PRO A 213 4.43 -16.31 2.10
CA PRO A 213 4.48 -15.45 0.92
C PRO A 213 5.64 -15.78 -0.02
N SER A 214 6.84 -15.98 0.51
CA SER A 214 8.01 -16.35 -0.29
C SER A 214 7.78 -17.63 -1.10
N ASN A 215 7.37 -18.70 -0.44
CA ASN A 215 7.18 -19.99 -1.09
C ASN A 215 6.00 -19.99 -2.06
N PHE A 216 4.94 -19.25 -1.74
CA PHE A 216 3.70 -19.33 -2.52
C PHE A 216 3.64 -18.35 -3.69
N PHE A 217 4.12 -17.10 -3.48
CA PHE A 217 4.02 -16.04 -4.48
C PHE A 217 5.36 -15.75 -5.19
N TYR A 218 6.48 -16.07 -4.56
CA TYR A 218 7.82 -15.71 -5.03
C TYR A 218 8.77 -16.90 -5.18
N GLU A 219 8.23 -18.10 -5.38
CA GLU A 219 8.98 -19.34 -5.69
C GLU A 219 10.07 -19.71 -4.66
N GLY A 220 9.89 -19.26 -3.42
CA GLY A 220 10.86 -19.45 -2.35
C GLY A 220 12.12 -18.58 -2.45
N ALA A 221 12.15 -17.64 -3.38
CA ALA A 221 13.35 -16.86 -3.66
C ALA A 221 13.57 -15.67 -2.73
N LEU A 222 12.57 -15.25 -1.95
CA LEU A 222 12.76 -14.14 -1.01
C LEU A 222 13.63 -14.56 0.17
N GLN A 223 14.74 -13.87 0.33
CA GLN A 223 15.65 -13.99 1.45
C GLN A 223 15.31 -12.96 2.54
N ASN A 224 15.64 -13.25 3.79
CA ASN A 224 15.42 -12.33 4.89
C ASN A 224 16.69 -11.52 5.17
N GLY A 225 16.61 -10.21 4.99
CA GLY A 225 17.66 -9.27 5.39
C GLY A 225 17.52 -8.77 6.84
N VAL A 226 16.58 -9.35 7.59
CA VAL A 226 16.37 -9.12 9.02
C VAL A 226 16.29 -10.45 9.75
N SER A 227 16.79 -10.50 10.96
CA SER A 227 16.70 -11.68 11.83
C SER A 227 15.38 -11.71 12.61
N ALA A 228 15.09 -12.85 13.25
CA ALA A 228 13.96 -12.95 14.16
C ALA A 228 14.13 -12.02 15.37
N GLU A 229 15.35 -11.82 15.86
CA GLU A 229 15.63 -10.90 16.96
C GLU A 229 15.39 -9.44 16.59
N ASP A 230 15.72 -9.01 15.33
CA ASP A 230 15.41 -7.66 14.83
C ASP A 230 13.90 -7.39 14.75
N ARG A 231 13.11 -8.44 14.76
CA ARG A 231 11.64 -8.39 14.64
C ARG A 231 10.95 -9.01 15.87
N LYS A 232 11.61 -9.09 16.98
CA LYS A 232 11.03 -9.55 18.24
C LYS A 232 10.17 -8.44 18.85
N LEU A 233 8.95 -8.78 19.20
CA LEU A 233 8.08 -7.94 20.02
C LEU A 233 8.17 -8.44 21.47
N PRO A 234 8.76 -7.69 22.39
CA PRO A 234 8.82 -8.07 23.80
C PRO A 234 7.48 -7.81 24.49
N LEU A 235 6.45 -8.53 24.08
CA LEU A 235 5.08 -8.35 24.54
C LEU A 235 4.55 -9.61 25.20
N ASP A 236 3.78 -9.43 26.27
CA ASP A 236 2.95 -10.49 26.85
C ASP A 236 1.69 -10.71 25.99
N PHE A 237 1.88 -11.46 24.91
CA PHE A 237 0.79 -11.89 24.03
C PHE A 237 0.82 -13.42 23.93
N PRO A 238 -0.35 -14.11 23.98
CA PRO A 238 -0.43 -15.57 24.00
C PRO A 238 -0.20 -16.18 22.62
N TRP A 239 1.03 -16.06 22.11
CA TRP A 239 1.41 -16.70 20.86
C TRP A 239 1.35 -18.23 21.01
N PRO A 240 0.76 -18.96 20.05
CA PRO A 240 0.77 -20.43 20.07
C PRO A 240 2.20 -20.98 20.05
N GLN A 241 3.10 -20.29 19.35
CA GLN A 241 4.52 -20.59 19.31
C GLN A 241 5.31 -19.30 19.59
N PRO A 242 6.17 -19.27 20.61
CA PRO A 242 6.86 -18.05 21.05
C PRO A 242 7.80 -17.43 20.00
N ASP A 243 8.34 -18.25 19.10
CA ASP A 243 9.25 -17.85 18.01
C ASP A 243 8.52 -17.51 16.69
N LYS A 244 7.20 -17.67 16.66
CA LYS A 244 6.38 -17.43 15.45
C LYS A 244 5.25 -16.46 15.77
N PRO A 245 5.44 -15.15 15.55
CA PRO A 245 4.42 -14.14 15.85
C PRO A 245 3.30 -14.14 14.81
N MET A 246 2.67 -15.29 14.65
CA MET A 246 1.54 -15.49 13.75
C MET A 246 0.55 -16.47 14.34
N MET A 247 -0.73 -16.28 14.03
CA MET A 247 -1.76 -17.29 14.31
C MET A 247 -2.94 -17.15 13.35
N PHE A 248 -3.61 -18.25 13.11
CA PHE A 248 -4.95 -18.28 12.55
C PHE A 248 -5.93 -18.60 13.70
N HIS A 249 -6.72 -17.61 14.07
CA HIS A 249 -7.74 -17.73 15.11
C HIS A 249 -9.07 -18.15 14.49
N VAL A 250 -9.54 -19.33 14.83
CA VAL A 250 -10.78 -19.91 14.30
C VAL A 250 -11.98 -19.11 14.81
N ALA A 251 -12.79 -18.62 13.88
CA ALA A 251 -14.05 -17.94 14.14
C ALA A 251 -15.14 -18.54 13.25
N SER A 252 -16.07 -19.28 13.85
CA SER A 252 -17.14 -20.00 13.14
C SER A 252 -18.48 -19.24 13.13
N GLY A 253 -18.47 -17.92 13.38
CA GLY A 253 -19.66 -17.07 13.32
C GLY A 253 -20.20 -16.95 11.89
N GLN A 254 -21.49 -16.72 11.76
CA GLN A 254 -22.14 -16.55 10.46
C GLN A 254 -21.82 -15.18 9.85
N GLU A 255 -21.72 -15.13 8.52
CA GLU A 255 -21.68 -13.87 7.79
C GLU A 255 -23.08 -13.29 7.65
N GLU A 256 -23.20 -11.99 7.66
CA GLU A 256 -24.44 -11.24 7.47
C GLU A 256 -24.27 -10.25 6.32
N ILE A 257 -25.37 -9.92 5.64
CA ILE A 257 -25.39 -8.83 4.68
C ILE A 257 -25.42 -7.51 5.46
N ALA A 258 -24.48 -6.62 5.18
CA ALA A 258 -24.45 -5.29 5.78
C ALA A 258 -25.69 -4.47 5.39
N GLY A 259 -26.04 -3.46 6.18
CA GLY A 259 -27.21 -2.61 5.93
C GLY A 259 -27.21 -1.90 4.56
N SER A 260 -26.05 -1.80 3.89
CA SER A 260 -25.96 -1.31 2.51
C SER A 260 -26.54 -2.28 1.46
N GLY A 261 -26.80 -3.53 1.81
CA GLY A 261 -27.27 -4.59 0.90
C GLY A 261 -26.22 -5.12 -0.08
N THR A 262 -25.02 -4.53 -0.13
CA THR A 262 -23.99 -4.83 -1.14
C THR A 262 -22.68 -5.37 -0.58
N SER A 263 -22.55 -5.44 0.75
CA SER A 263 -21.35 -5.89 1.44
C SER A 263 -21.69 -6.87 2.55
N PHE A 264 -20.67 -7.54 3.10
CA PHE A 264 -20.80 -8.52 4.16
C PHE A 264 -20.12 -8.06 5.45
N LEU A 265 -20.60 -8.58 6.59
CA LEU A 265 -19.96 -8.45 7.89
C LEU A 265 -20.06 -9.76 8.68
N ASN A 266 -19.23 -9.91 9.71
CA ASN A 266 -19.23 -11.04 10.63
C ASN A 266 -19.00 -10.52 12.06
N ARG A 267 -20.03 -10.57 12.88
CA ARG A 267 -20.01 -10.02 14.24
C ARG A 267 -19.09 -10.81 15.16
N THR A 268 -19.02 -12.12 14.97
CA THR A 268 -18.13 -12.99 15.77
C THR A 268 -16.67 -12.66 15.49
N GLU A 269 -16.31 -12.48 14.22
CA GLU A 269 -14.95 -12.05 13.87
C GLU A 269 -14.63 -10.66 14.45
N ALA A 270 -15.57 -9.72 14.37
CA ALA A 270 -15.37 -8.37 14.92
C ALA A 270 -15.14 -8.41 16.44
N ALA A 271 -15.88 -9.23 17.17
CA ALA A 271 -15.69 -9.42 18.62
C ALA A 271 -14.31 -10.06 18.94
N ASN A 272 -13.84 -11.00 18.13
CA ASN A 272 -12.51 -11.57 18.28
C ASN A 272 -11.40 -10.57 17.95
N VAL A 273 -11.57 -9.79 16.89
CA VAL A 273 -10.65 -8.70 16.52
C VAL A 273 -10.54 -7.69 17.66
N GLU A 274 -11.66 -7.27 18.27
CA GLU A 274 -11.65 -6.36 19.43
C GLU A 274 -10.80 -6.93 20.57
N LYS A 275 -11.01 -8.19 20.96
CA LYS A 275 -10.27 -8.83 22.05
C LYS A 275 -8.77 -8.89 21.75
N ILE A 276 -8.40 -9.21 20.51
CA ILE A 276 -7.00 -9.27 20.04
C ILE A 276 -6.36 -7.88 20.11
N VAL A 277 -7.04 -6.87 19.55
CA VAL A 277 -6.60 -5.47 19.58
C VAL A 277 -6.41 -4.99 21.01
N THR A 278 -7.42 -5.21 21.86
CA THR A 278 -7.39 -4.80 23.28
C THR A 278 -6.25 -5.48 24.04
N LYS A 279 -5.96 -6.75 23.76
CA LYS A 279 -4.82 -7.44 24.39
C LYS A 279 -3.48 -6.80 23.99
N PHE A 280 -3.30 -6.40 22.73
CA PHE A 280 -2.10 -5.68 22.29
C PHE A 280 -1.98 -4.30 22.94
N LEU A 281 -3.06 -3.54 22.98
CA LEU A 281 -3.08 -2.22 23.62
C LEU A 281 -2.74 -2.32 25.12
N LYS A 282 -3.30 -3.30 25.83
CA LYS A 282 -2.97 -3.58 27.24
C LYS A 282 -1.52 -4.02 27.45
N ALA A 283 -0.92 -4.65 26.44
CA ALA A 283 0.50 -5.02 26.46
C ALA A 283 1.45 -3.87 26.06
N GLY A 284 0.93 -2.64 25.83
CA GLY A 284 1.72 -1.45 25.58
C GLY A 284 1.95 -1.12 24.10
N VAL A 285 1.31 -1.83 23.18
CA VAL A 285 1.34 -1.48 21.74
C VAL A 285 0.55 -0.21 21.52
N LYS A 286 1.09 0.72 20.76
CA LYS A 286 0.39 1.95 20.39
C LYS A 286 -0.65 1.69 19.30
N PRO A 287 -1.79 2.38 19.31
CA PRO A 287 -2.86 2.19 18.31
C PRO A 287 -2.37 2.31 16.87
N GLU A 288 -1.49 3.27 16.58
CA GLU A 288 -0.94 3.53 15.23
C GLU A 288 -0.09 2.38 14.69
N GLN A 289 0.41 1.50 15.57
CA GLN A 289 1.18 0.31 15.22
C GLN A 289 0.30 -0.85 14.75
N ILE A 290 -1.01 -0.77 15.00
CA ILE A 290 -1.98 -1.83 14.67
C ILE A 290 -2.74 -1.47 13.41
N GLY A 291 -2.85 -2.45 12.50
CA GLY A 291 -3.71 -2.37 11.32
C GLY A 291 -4.69 -3.54 11.29
N VAL A 292 -5.95 -3.25 10.99
CA VAL A 292 -6.98 -4.26 10.75
C VAL A 292 -7.37 -4.23 9.28
N VAL A 293 -7.19 -5.35 8.60
CA VAL A 293 -7.45 -5.50 7.17
C VAL A 293 -8.66 -6.39 6.96
N THR A 294 -9.60 -5.92 6.15
CA THR A 294 -10.75 -6.73 5.73
C THR A 294 -11.11 -6.43 4.28
N PRO A 295 -11.55 -7.41 3.48
CA PRO A 295 -11.92 -7.17 2.09
C PRO A 295 -13.32 -6.56 1.92
N TYR A 296 -14.09 -6.38 2.98
CA TYR A 296 -15.49 -5.97 2.93
C TYR A 296 -15.74 -4.65 3.67
N GLU A 297 -16.32 -3.69 2.96
CA GLU A 297 -16.64 -2.36 3.52
C GLU A 297 -17.65 -2.45 4.69
N GLY A 298 -18.61 -3.40 4.62
CA GLY A 298 -19.55 -3.64 5.71
C GLY A 298 -18.83 -4.05 7.01
N GLN A 299 -17.82 -4.92 6.91
CA GLN A 299 -17.01 -5.32 8.06
C GLN A 299 -16.14 -4.17 8.55
N ARG A 300 -15.52 -3.41 7.64
CA ARG A 300 -14.72 -2.25 8.01
C ARG A 300 -15.51 -1.24 8.83
N SER A 301 -16.66 -0.84 8.32
CA SER A 301 -17.55 0.12 9.00
C SER A 301 -18.06 -0.43 10.34
N TYR A 302 -18.42 -1.73 10.37
CA TYR A 302 -18.86 -2.37 11.60
C TYR A 302 -17.73 -2.44 12.65
N LEU A 303 -16.50 -2.78 12.25
CA LEU A 303 -15.33 -2.82 13.14
C LEU A 303 -15.03 -1.45 13.76
N VAL A 304 -15.07 -0.38 12.97
CA VAL A 304 -14.86 0.98 13.46
C VAL A 304 -15.87 1.31 14.56
N GLN A 305 -17.15 1.04 14.32
CA GLN A 305 -18.19 1.28 15.30
C GLN A 305 -18.05 0.36 16.52
N TYR A 306 -17.84 -0.95 16.29
CA TYR A 306 -17.76 -1.94 17.35
C TYR A 306 -16.61 -1.67 18.32
N LEU A 307 -15.42 -1.33 17.83
CA LEU A 307 -14.26 -0.98 18.65
C LEU A 307 -14.54 0.27 19.50
N GLN A 308 -15.21 1.27 18.94
CA GLN A 308 -15.51 2.52 19.66
C GLN A 308 -16.58 2.36 20.73
N TYR A 309 -17.64 1.58 20.45
CA TYR A 309 -18.80 1.46 21.34
C TYR A 309 -18.76 0.25 22.28
N SER A 310 -18.11 -0.84 21.86
CA SER A 310 -18.08 -2.11 22.60
C SER A 310 -16.68 -2.49 23.08
N GLY A 311 -15.67 -1.70 22.76
CA GLY A 311 -14.30 -1.94 23.18
C GLY A 311 -14.13 -1.79 24.69
N GLN A 312 -13.23 -2.61 25.26
CA GLN A 312 -12.98 -2.63 26.72
C GLN A 312 -12.17 -1.41 27.22
N LEU A 313 -11.60 -0.62 26.31
CA LEU A 313 -10.83 0.58 26.62
C LEU A 313 -11.60 1.83 26.19
N HIS A 314 -11.06 3.00 26.54
CA HIS A 314 -11.68 4.26 26.15
C HIS A 314 -11.72 4.43 24.62
N ALA A 315 -12.86 4.86 24.06
CA ALA A 315 -13.12 4.97 22.62
C ALA A 315 -12.02 5.71 21.83
N LYS A 316 -11.43 6.76 22.39
CA LYS A 316 -10.34 7.52 21.76
C LYS A 316 -9.13 6.66 21.40
N ILE A 317 -8.81 5.65 22.20
CA ILE A 317 -7.64 4.78 21.96
C ILE A 317 -7.83 3.98 20.67
N TYR A 318 -9.07 3.59 20.36
CA TYR A 318 -9.36 2.82 19.16
C TYR A 318 -9.42 3.66 17.88
N GLN A 319 -9.54 5.00 17.98
CA GLN A 319 -9.69 5.88 16.83
C GLN A 319 -8.42 5.94 15.95
N ASP A 320 -7.25 5.76 16.55
CA ASP A 320 -5.96 5.80 15.85
C ASP A 320 -5.56 4.45 15.24
N ILE A 321 -6.39 3.40 15.45
CA ILE A 321 -6.21 2.11 14.79
C ILE A 321 -6.66 2.22 13.34
N GLU A 322 -5.77 1.84 12.42
CA GLU A 322 -6.10 1.87 11.00
C GLU A 322 -6.91 0.63 10.60
N ILE A 323 -8.20 0.83 10.30
CA ILE A 323 -9.10 -0.22 9.81
C ILE A 323 -9.45 0.08 8.36
N ALA A 324 -8.98 -0.74 7.42
CA ALA A 324 -9.12 -0.44 6.00
C ALA A 324 -9.26 -1.70 5.13
N SER A 325 -9.67 -1.48 3.89
CA SER A 325 -9.68 -2.55 2.89
C SER A 325 -8.27 -2.95 2.49
N VAL A 326 -8.13 -4.14 1.91
CA VAL A 326 -6.84 -4.63 1.39
C VAL A 326 -6.24 -3.64 0.38
N ASP A 327 -7.08 -3.11 -0.51
CA ASP A 327 -6.67 -2.17 -1.56
C ASP A 327 -6.13 -0.86 -0.96
N ALA A 328 -6.74 -0.36 0.12
CA ALA A 328 -6.28 0.84 0.83
C ALA A 328 -4.99 0.61 1.66
N PHE A 329 -4.70 -0.63 2.03
CA PHE A 329 -3.46 -0.98 2.72
C PHE A 329 -2.24 -1.14 1.79
N GLN A 330 -2.45 -1.14 0.49
CA GLN A 330 -1.33 -1.24 -0.46
C GLN A 330 -0.37 -0.04 -0.30
N GLY A 331 0.93 -0.30 -0.33
CA GLY A 331 1.97 0.69 -0.05
C GLY A 331 2.16 1.02 1.44
N ARG A 332 1.26 0.61 2.33
CA ARG A 332 1.35 0.84 3.78
C ARG A 332 1.93 -0.37 4.50
N GLN A 333 2.30 -0.18 5.76
CA GLN A 333 2.78 -1.24 6.65
C GLN A 333 2.49 -0.86 8.11
N LYS A 334 2.28 -1.87 8.94
CA LYS A 334 2.09 -1.73 10.39
C LYS A 334 2.98 -2.72 11.13
N ASP A 335 3.15 -2.52 12.40
CA ASP A 335 3.89 -3.46 13.22
C ASP A 335 3.09 -4.75 13.39
N ILE A 336 1.81 -4.64 13.62
CA ILE A 336 0.87 -5.76 13.78
C ILE A 336 -0.26 -5.62 12.76
N ILE A 337 -0.55 -6.71 12.05
CA ILE A 337 -1.69 -6.81 11.13
C ILE A 337 -2.65 -7.89 11.62
N ILE A 338 -3.94 -7.52 11.67
CA ILE A 338 -5.04 -8.43 11.95
C ILE A 338 -5.93 -8.49 10.70
N ILE A 339 -6.17 -9.68 10.17
CA ILE A 339 -6.98 -9.90 8.97
C ILE A 339 -8.32 -10.51 9.38
N SER A 340 -9.43 -9.84 9.09
CA SER A 340 -10.79 -10.36 9.26
C SER A 340 -11.33 -10.85 7.92
N CYS A 341 -11.56 -12.16 7.80
CA CYS A 341 -11.94 -12.81 6.54
C CYS A 341 -13.42 -12.65 6.20
N VAL A 342 -14.29 -12.55 7.21
CA VAL A 342 -15.74 -12.34 7.10
C VAL A 342 -16.51 -13.55 6.58
N ARG A 343 -16.03 -14.18 5.48
CA ARG A 343 -16.78 -15.22 4.76
C ARG A 343 -16.93 -16.51 5.60
N SER A 344 -18.15 -16.88 5.81
CA SER A 344 -18.52 -18.03 6.66
C SER A 344 -19.73 -18.82 6.11
N ASN A 345 -20.05 -18.65 4.83
CA ASN A 345 -21.15 -19.33 4.16
C ASN A 345 -20.64 -20.53 3.36
N GLU A 346 -21.19 -21.71 3.63
CA GLU A 346 -20.77 -22.94 2.97
C GLU A 346 -21.26 -23.09 1.53
N HIS A 347 -22.30 -22.37 1.16
CA HIS A 347 -22.97 -22.49 -0.14
C HIS A 347 -22.54 -21.43 -1.17
N GLN A 348 -21.87 -20.37 -0.72
CA GLN A 348 -21.38 -19.29 -1.57
C GLN A 348 -19.87 -19.29 -1.60
N GLY A 349 -19.29 -18.86 -2.71
CA GLY A 349 -17.86 -18.68 -2.81
C GLY A 349 -17.31 -17.63 -1.83
N ILE A 350 -16.00 -17.62 -1.65
CA ILE A 350 -15.33 -16.69 -0.71
C ILE A 350 -15.10 -15.28 -1.29
N GLY A 351 -15.61 -14.99 -2.48
CA GLY A 351 -15.60 -13.66 -3.08
C GLY A 351 -14.19 -13.06 -3.20
N PHE A 352 -14.00 -11.87 -2.66
CA PHE A 352 -12.72 -11.13 -2.73
C PHE A 352 -11.53 -11.85 -2.12
N LEU A 353 -11.76 -12.79 -1.20
CA LEU A 353 -10.71 -13.62 -0.61
C LEU A 353 -10.10 -14.62 -1.61
N ALA A 354 -10.79 -14.93 -2.70
CA ALA A 354 -10.29 -15.83 -3.74
C ALA A 354 -9.16 -15.21 -4.58
N VAL A 355 -8.92 -13.90 -4.47
CA VAL A 355 -7.91 -13.18 -5.26
C VAL A 355 -6.53 -13.32 -4.61
N PRO A 356 -5.58 -14.06 -5.26
CA PRO A 356 -4.26 -14.33 -4.66
C PRO A 356 -3.47 -13.06 -4.32
N ARG A 357 -3.51 -12.06 -5.18
CA ARG A 357 -2.82 -10.78 -4.98
C ARG A 357 -3.30 -10.05 -3.72
N ARG A 358 -4.60 -10.12 -3.40
CA ARG A 358 -5.16 -9.55 -2.16
C ARG A 358 -4.64 -10.27 -0.92
N LEU A 359 -4.58 -11.60 -0.96
CA LEU A 359 -4.02 -12.36 0.15
C LEU A 359 -2.55 -12.03 0.35
N ASN A 360 -1.75 -11.98 -0.73
CA ASN A 360 -0.35 -11.59 -0.65
C ASN A 360 -0.17 -10.22 -0.01
N VAL A 361 -0.91 -9.22 -0.47
CA VAL A 361 -0.87 -7.87 0.13
C VAL A 361 -1.23 -7.93 1.61
N SER A 362 -2.31 -8.60 1.99
CA SER A 362 -2.75 -8.68 3.39
C SER A 362 -1.69 -9.30 4.31
N LEU A 363 -1.08 -10.41 3.90
CA LEU A 363 -0.06 -11.12 4.68
C LEU A 363 1.26 -10.36 4.79
N THR A 364 1.58 -9.51 3.81
CA THR A 364 2.88 -8.84 3.71
C THR A 364 2.89 -7.41 4.27
N ARG A 365 1.84 -6.97 4.96
CA ARG A 365 1.77 -5.63 5.57
C ARG A 365 2.34 -5.57 6.98
N GLY A 366 2.39 -6.71 7.70
CA GLY A 366 2.90 -6.79 9.06
C GLY A 366 4.43 -6.87 9.11
N LYS A 367 5.04 -6.09 10.01
CA LYS A 367 6.48 -6.18 10.28
C LYS A 367 6.79 -7.26 11.29
N TYR A 368 6.09 -7.23 12.41
CA TYR A 368 6.36 -8.05 13.57
C TYR A 368 5.37 -9.19 13.71
N ALA A 369 4.07 -8.95 13.46
CA ALA A 369 3.05 -9.96 13.68
C ALA A 369 1.92 -9.93 12.64
N VAL A 370 1.34 -11.11 12.38
CA VAL A 370 0.15 -11.29 11.55
C VAL A 370 -0.81 -12.25 12.21
N ILE A 371 -2.07 -11.83 12.39
CA ILE A 371 -3.15 -12.65 12.91
C ILE A 371 -4.26 -12.71 11.87
N VAL A 372 -4.73 -13.92 11.56
CA VAL A 372 -5.87 -14.13 10.66
C VAL A 372 -7.04 -14.63 11.49
N VAL A 373 -8.20 -14.00 11.35
CA VAL A 373 -9.45 -14.39 12.00
C VAL A 373 -10.44 -14.81 10.91
N GLY A 374 -10.97 -16.03 10.99
CA GLY A 374 -11.88 -16.53 9.97
C GLY A 374 -12.39 -17.94 10.20
N ASN A 375 -13.24 -18.41 9.29
CA ASN A 375 -13.82 -19.76 9.32
C ASN A 375 -13.03 -20.72 8.41
N PRO A 376 -12.17 -21.60 8.97
CA PRO A 376 -11.37 -22.53 8.17
C PRO A 376 -12.20 -23.53 7.39
N LYS A 377 -13.41 -23.93 7.85
CA LYS A 377 -14.29 -24.86 7.12
C LYS A 377 -14.70 -24.32 5.74
N VAL A 378 -14.91 -23.01 5.66
CA VAL A 378 -15.27 -22.34 4.42
C VAL A 378 -14.03 -22.03 3.57
N LEU A 379 -13.01 -21.51 4.19
CA LEU A 379 -11.78 -21.06 3.51
C LEU A 379 -10.99 -22.21 2.87
N THR A 380 -10.93 -23.39 3.50
CA THR A 380 -10.22 -24.57 2.96
C THR A 380 -10.78 -25.09 1.65
N ARG A 381 -12.01 -24.73 1.30
CA ARG A 381 -12.59 -25.09 -0.01
C ARG A 381 -11.87 -24.41 -1.17
N HIS A 382 -11.20 -23.30 -0.91
CA HIS A 382 -10.40 -22.61 -1.91
C HIS A 382 -8.93 -23.05 -1.82
N PRO A 383 -8.31 -23.51 -2.93
CA PRO A 383 -6.96 -24.09 -2.89
C PRO A 383 -5.89 -23.21 -2.24
N LEU A 384 -5.90 -21.89 -2.52
CA LEU A 384 -4.98 -20.92 -1.93
C LEU A 384 -5.08 -20.87 -0.40
N TRP A 385 -6.31 -20.79 0.14
CA TRP A 385 -6.55 -20.76 1.57
C TRP A 385 -6.29 -22.11 2.23
N ASN A 386 -6.52 -23.22 1.51
CA ASN A 386 -6.16 -24.54 2.00
C ASN A 386 -4.63 -24.64 2.24
N HIS A 387 -3.80 -24.16 1.33
CA HIS A 387 -2.35 -24.09 1.54
C HIS A 387 -1.98 -23.22 2.73
N LEU A 388 -2.61 -22.03 2.89
CA LEU A 388 -2.32 -21.15 4.02
C LEU A 388 -2.73 -21.79 5.35
N LEU A 389 -3.89 -22.43 5.42
CA LEU A 389 -4.35 -23.10 6.63
C LEU A 389 -3.49 -24.32 6.99
N HIS A 390 -3.00 -25.06 6.01
CA HIS A 390 -1.99 -26.09 6.24
C HIS A 390 -0.69 -25.51 6.78
N HIS A 391 -0.23 -24.37 6.24
CA HIS A 391 0.96 -23.69 6.75
C HIS A 391 0.80 -23.30 8.23
N PHE A 392 -0.36 -22.72 8.64
CA PHE A 392 -0.62 -22.41 10.04
C PHE A 392 -0.67 -23.67 10.91
N LYS A 393 -1.30 -24.75 10.42
CA LYS A 393 -1.41 -26.02 11.13
C LYS A 393 -0.06 -26.70 11.34
N GLU A 394 0.76 -26.82 10.30
CA GLU A 394 2.10 -27.39 10.36
C GLU A 394 3.06 -26.62 11.26
N ASN A 395 2.79 -25.33 11.47
CA ASN A 395 3.54 -24.49 12.39
C ASN A 395 2.91 -24.43 13.80
N HIS A 396 1.88 -25.22 14.11
CA HIS A 396 1.12 -25.20 15.39
C HIS A 396 0.53 -23.83 15.72
N CYS A 397 0.17 -23.05 14.70
CA CYS A 397 -0.37 -21.70 14.79
C CYS A 397 -1.86 -21.59 14.38
N LEU A 398 -2.53 -22.72 14.12
CA LEU A 398 -3.97 -22.80 13.92
C LEU A 398 -4.64 -23.04 15.27
N VAL A 399 -5.34 -22.03 15.81
CA VAL A 399 -5.84 -22.05 17.18
C VAL A 399 -7.32 -21.69 17.29
N GLU A 400 -7.95 -22.15 18.35
CA GLU A 400 -9.35 -21.86 18.70
C GLU A 400 -9.50 -21.59 20.19
N GLY A 401 -10.61 -20.97 20.57
CA GLY A 401 -10.93 -20.63 21.95
C GLY A 401 -10.57 -19.18 22.34
N PRO A 402 -10.79 -18.80 23.59
CA PRO A 402 -10.51 -17.45 24.08
C PRO A 402 -8.99 -17.22 24.21
N LEU A 403 -8.56 -15.96 24.08
CA LEU A 403 -7.15 -15.58 24.17
C LEU A 403 -6.49 -15.99 25.50
N THR A 404 -7.27 -16.16 26.56
CA THR A 404 -6.79 -16.62 27.88
C THR A 404 -6.57 -18.13 27.96
N ASN A 405 -7.10 -18.88 26.98
CA ASN A 405 -6.97 -20.34 26.92
C ASN A 405 -7.06 -20.81 25.47
N LEU A 406 -6.08 -20.38 24.66
CA LEU A 406 -5.95 -20.84 23.27
C LEU A 406 -5.59 -22.31 23.22
N LYS A 407 -6.25 -23.05 22.35
CA LYS A 407 -5.96 -24.47 22.08
C LYS A 407 -5.65 -24.63 20.60
N GLU A 408 -4.74 -25.53 20.27
CA GLU A 408 -4.50 -25.94 18.90
C GLU A 408 -5.79 -26.57 18.34
N SER A 409 -6.19 -26.14 17.15
CA SER A 409 -7.39 -26.67 16.50
C SER A 409 -7.13 -28.07 15.92
N LEU A 410 -8.00 -29.02 16.24
CA LEU A 410 -7.96 -30.40 15.76
C LEU A 410 -8.57 -30.56 14.36
N MET A 411 -8.95 -29.49 13.69
CA MET A 411 -9.57 -29.57 12.37
C MET A 411 -8.71 -30.30 11.37
N GLN A 412 -9.32 -31.20 10.61
CA GLN A 412 -8.69 -31.93 9.52
C GLN A 412 -9.09 -31.31 8.19
N PHE A 413 -8.11 -31.15 7.31
CA PHE A 413 -8.30 -30.61 5.96
C PHE A 413 -7.81 -31.63 4.94
N SER A 414 -8.43 -31.63 3.76
CA SER A 414 -7.89 -32.38 2.61
C SER A 414 -6.50 -31.88 2.26
N LYS A 415 -5.59 -32.78 1.87
CA LYS A 415 -4.25 -32.38 1.43
C LYS A 415 -4.33 -31.30 0.34
N PRO A 416 -3.50 -30.25 0.40
CA PRO A 416 -3.48 -29.24 -0.63
C PRO A 416 -3.16 -29.88 -1.99
N ARG A 417 -3.95 -29.57 -3.00
CA ARG A 417 -3.63 -29.94 -4.38
C ARG A 417 -2.48 -29.05 -4.85
N LYS A 418 -1.53 -29.62 -5.63
CA LYS A 418 -0.52 -28.79 -6.31
C LYS A 418 -1.25 -27.71 -7.12
N LEU A 419 -1.06 -26.47 -6.74
CA LEU A 419 -1.52 -25.35 -7.55
C LEU A 419 -0.61 -25.29 -8.77
N VAL A 420 -1.19 -25.48 -9.95
CA VAL A 420 -0.57 -24.97 -11.17
C VAL A 420 -0.57 -23.45 -10.98
N ASN A 421 0.60 -22.86 -11.00
CA ASN A 421 0.83 -21.48 -10.60
C ASN A 421 0.00 -20.53 -11.49
N SER A 422 -1.21 -20.17 -11.07
CA SER A 422 -2.11 -19.31 -11.84
C SER A 422 -1.63 -17.85 -11.90
N LEU A 423 -0.69 -17.47 -11.01
CA LEU A 423 -0.02 -16.17 -11.03
C LEU A 423 1.21 -16.18 -11.94
N ASN A 424 1.76 -17.36 -12.26
CA ASN A 424 2.90 -17.56 -13.13
C ASN A 424 2.59 -18.65 -14.18
N PRO A 425 1.74 -18.38 -15.16
CA PRO A 425 1.58 -19.30 -16.27
C PRO A 425 2.89 -19.36 -17.04
N GLY A 426 3.69 -20.40 -16.80
CA GLY A 426 4.88 -20.70 -17.57
C GLY A 426 6.23 -20.32 -16.96
N ASN A 427 6.40 -20.30 -15.64
CA ASN A 427 7.70 -20.02 -14.97
C ASN A 427 8.40 -18.71 -15.41
N MET A 428 7.67 -17.71 -15.91
CA MET A 428 8.26 -16.50 -16.49
C MET A 428 8.12 -15.24 -15.67
N TYR A 429 7.45 -15.28 -14.51
CA TYR A 429 7.08 -14.06 -13.81
C TYR A 429 7.72 -14.01 -12.43
N HIS A 430 8.80 -13.30 -12.35
CA HIS A 430 9.49 -12.98 -11.11
C HIS A 430 9.16 -11.55 -10.69
N THR A 431 8.99 -11.31 -9.40
CA THR A 431 8.81 -9.97 -8.83
C THR A 431 9.95 -9.06 -9.22
N THR A 432 9.69 -7.85 -9.77
CA THR A 432 10.77 -7.23 -10.49
C THR A 432 10.72 -5.74 -10.69
N LEU A 433 11.91 -5.22 -10.87
CA LEU A 433 12.23 -3.85 -11.25
C LEU A 433 12.61 -3.84 -12.74
N PHE A 434 11.96 -3.00 -13.55
CA PHE A 434 12.39 -2.70 -14.90
C PHE A 434 13.23 -1.43 -14.91
N ILE A 435 14.39 -1.49 -15.51
CA ILE A 435 15.30 -0.36 -15.69
C ILE A 435 15.34 0.04 -17.17
#